data_a06728e71843defb7558d227bbb9adc1
#
_entry.id   a06728e71843defb7558d227bbb9adc1
#
_cell.length_a   1.000
_cell.length_b   1.000
_cell.length_c   1.000
_cell.angle_alpha   90.00
_cell.angle_beta   90.00
_cell.angle_gamma   90.00
#
_symmetry.space_group_name_H-M   'P 1'
#
loop_
_entity.id
_entity.type
_entity.pdbx_description
1 polymer ?
#
loop_
_entity_poly.entity_id
_entity_poly.type
_entity_poly.pdbx_seq_one_letter_code
_entity_poly.pdbx_strand_id
1 'polypeptide(L)'
;MYEPLDTKIVEQTLDLMSFESAFHSESMKEFVEQAYRTCVPIDFFIQPASSSGKYHPSYALGVGGLVRHTKAAMLMAKALFPLYHFSGENEDRIMAALALHDVAKPSKLHPIEVRPILEPIQDDYYEKIEEVVPLIESHMGQWDQFGKLPQPQSTTQRFVHLCDYLASRKYVSIDINYKEENT
;
A
#
# COMPACT_ATOMS: atom_id res chain seq x y z
N MET A 1 -19.37 -3.60 -16.24
CA MET A 1 -18.40 -3.76 -17.34
C MET A 1 -17.16 -2.99 -16.88
N TYR A 2 -16.11 -3.70 -16.42
CA TYR A 2 -14.87 -3.04 -16.02
C TYR A 2 -14.21 -2.47 -17.28
N GLU A 3 -13.93 -1.18 -17.31
CA GLU A 3 -13.04 -0.63 -18.35
C GLU A 3 -11.67 -1.31 -18.22
N PRO A 4 -11.04 -1.70 -19.34
CA PRO A 4 -9.70 -2.28 -19.28
C PRO A 4 -8.77 -1.26 -18.60
N LEU A 5 -8.02 -1.73 -17.59
CA LEU A 5 -6.97 -0.96 -16.93
C LEU A 5 -6.08 -0.32 -18.00
N ASP A 6 -5.89 1.00 -17.92
CA ASP A 6 -4.89 1.68 -18.75
C ASP A 6 -3.51 1.13 -18.37
N THR A 7 -3.01 0.21 -19.19
CA THR A 7 -1.71 -0.45 -18.96
C THR A 7 -0.58 0.55 -18.76
N LYS A 8 -0.67 1.74 -19.36
CA LYS A 8 0.34 2.79 -19.22
C LYS A 8 0.40 3.34 -17.79
N ILE A 9 -0.74 3.59 -17.15
CA ILE A 9 -0.77 4.12 -15.79
C ILE A 9 -0.27 3.06 -14.78
N VAL A 10 -0.57 1.79 -15.04
CA VAL A 10 -0.06 0.67 -14.22
C VAL A 10 1.46 0.60 -14.31
N GLU A 11 2.04 0.55 -15.52
CA GLU A 11 3.50 0.46 -15.69
C GLU A 11 4.23 1.70 -15.14
N GLN A 12 3.69 2.91 -15.33
CA GLN A 12 4.23 4.12 -14.71
C GLN A 12 4.20 4.05 -13.18
N THR A 13 3.18 3.40 -12.60
CA THR A 13 3.09 3.21 -11.16
C THR A 13 4.12 2.19 -10.68
N LEU A 14 4.30 1.07 -11.39
CA LEU A 14 5.31 0.07 -11.06
C LEU A 14 6.73 0.67 -11.10
N ASP A 15 7.02 1.49 -12.09
CA ASP A 15 8.29 2.24 -12.18
C ASP A 15 8.48 3.16 -10.98
N LEU A 16 7.44 3.93 -10.60
CA LEU A 16 7.48 4.79 -9.42
C LEU A 16 7.70 3.99 -8.14
N MET A 17 7.05 2.84 -7.99
CA MET A 17 7.15 1.99 -6.80
C MET A 17 8.55 1.40 -6.63
N SER A 18 9.30 1.20 -7.72
CA SER A 18 10.68 0.68 -7.70
C SER A 18 10.77 -0.67 -6.97
N PHE A 19 9.89 -1.62 -7.31
CA PHE A 19 9.80 -2.91 -6.63
C PHE A 19 11.08 -3.75 -6.74
N GLU A 20 11.89 -3.57 -7.79
CA GLU A 20 13.22 -4.19 -7.91
C GLU A 20 14.11 -3.99 -6.68
N SER A 21 14.03 -2.81 -6.06
CA SER A 21 14.83 -2.47 -4.89
C SER A 21 14.07 -2.61 -3.57
N ALA A 22 12.81 -3.03 -3.63
CA ALA A 22 11.92 -3.09 -2.48
C ALA A 22 11.83 -4.50 -1.86
N PHE A 23 12.08 -5.54 -2.65
CA PHE A 23 11.93 -6.93 -2.24
C PHE A 23 13.25 -7.69 -2.31
N HIS A 24 13.45 -8.63 -1.39
CA HIS A 24 14.54 -9.62 -1.40
C HIS A 24 14.13 -10.85 -2.23
N SER A 25 12.84 -11.22 -2.18
CA SER A 25 12.28 -12.37 -2.87
C SER A 25 11.64 -11.96 -4.20
N GLU A 26 12.12 -12.55 -5.30
CA GLU A 26 11.51 -12.38 -6.62
C GLU A 26 10.04 -12.81 -6.63
N SER A 27 9.71 -13.93 -5.97
CA SER A 27 8.32 -14.42 -5.92
C SER A 27 7.36 -13.49 -5.17
N MET A 28 7.83 -12.73 -4.17
CA MET A 28 7.01 -11.73 -3.49
C MET A 28 6.84 -10.48 -4.36
N LYS A 29 7.89 -10.07 -5.08
CA LYS A 29 7.82 -8.99 -6.06
C LYS A 29 6.80 -9.31 -7.16
N GLU A 30 6.92 -10.50 -7.77
CA GLU A 30 5.99 -10.97 -8.82
C GLU A 30 4.54 -10.99 -8.34
N PHE A 31 4.28 -11.44 -7.12
CA PHE A 31 2.95 -11.41 -6.52
C PHE A 31 2.37 -10.00 -6.49
N VAL A 32 3.13 -9.03 -5.99
CA VAL A 32 2.67 -7.63 -5.89
C VAL A 32 2.48 -7.01 -7.27
N GLU A 33 3.40 -7.23 -8.20
CA GLU A 33 3.28 -6.73 -9.57
C GLU A 33 2.07 -7.33 -10.29
N GLN A 34 1.82 -8.64 -10.12
CA GLN A 34 0.65 -9.29 -10.71
C GLN A 34 -0.65 -8.74 -10.12
N ALA A 35 -0.69 -8.48 -8.80
CA ALA A 35 -1.83 -7.83 -8.17
C ALA A 35 -2.11 -6.45 -8.81
N TYR A 36 -1.07 -5.64 -9.03
CA TYR A 36 -1.21 -4.32 -9.66
C TYR A 36 -1.71 -4.41 -11.11
N ARG A 37 -1.22 -5.37 -11.89
CA ARG A 37 -1.60 -5.54 -13.31
C ARG A 37 -3.00 -6.12 -13.49
N THR A 38 -3.49 -6.91 -12.53
CA THR A 38 -4.69 -7.73 -12.72
C THR A 38 -5.85 -7.34 -11.80
N CYS A 39 -5.57 -6.95 -10.56
CA CYS A 39 -6.55 -6.87 -9.49
C CYS A 39 -6.85 -5.44 -9.03
N VAL A 40 -5.82 -4.57 -8.99
CA VAL A 40 -5.95 -3.24 -8.39
C VAL A 40 -6.89 -2.36 -9.21
N PRO A 41 -7.96 -1.80 -8.60
CA PRO A 41 -8.91 -0.95 -9.30
C PRO A 41 -8.27 0.33 -9.84
N ILE A 42 -8.80 0.85 -10.98
CA ILE A 42 -8.30 2.10 -11.59
C ILE A 42 -8.33 3.27 -10.62
N ASP A 43 -9.28 3.31 -9.70
CA ASP A 43 -9.40 4.37 -8.70
C ASP A 43 -8.14 4.53 -7.86
N PHE A 44 -7.44 3.46 -7.52
CA PHE A 44 -6.17 3.52 -6.79
C PHE A 44 -5.13 4.39 -7.50
N PHE A 45 -5.07 4.33 -8.83
CA PHE A 45 -4.05 5.03 -9.60
C PHE A 45 -4.33 6.53 -9.76
N ILE A 46 -5.59 6.95 -9.62
CA ILE A 46 -6.02 8.33 -9.90
C ILE A 46 -6.49 9.10 -8.66
N GLN A 47 -6.90 8.41 -7.60
CA GLN A 47 -7.46 9.05 -6.42
C GLN A 47 -6.38 9.73 -5.55
N PRO A 48 -6.74 10.82 -4.84
CA PRO A 48 -5.94 11.36 -3.75
C PRO A 48 -5.99 10.43 -2.53
N ALA A 49 -4.95 10.40 -1.71
CA ALA A 49 -4.98 9.66 -0.44
C ALA A 49 -5.95 10.27 0.58
N SER A 50 -6.28 11.55 0.41
CA SER A 50 -7.22 12.27 1.27
C SER A 50 -7.98 13.32 0.48
N SER A 51 -9.30 13.31 0.60
CA SER A 51 -10.18 14.30 -0.01
C SER A 51 -10.05 15.70 0.61
N SER A 52 -9.72 15.79 1.90
CA SER A 52 -9.65 17.07 2.63
C SER A 52 -8.26 17.69 2.68
N GLY A 53 -7.21 16.92 2.45
CA GLY A 53 -5.82 17.34 2.61
C GLY A 53 -5.45 17.81 4.04
N LYS A 54 -6.33 17.59 5.02
CA LYS A 54 -6.14 18.12 6.38
C LYS A 54 -4.90 17.56 7.07
N TYR A 55 -4.65 16.29 6.92
CA TYR A 55 -3.57 15.58 7.62
C TYR A 55 -2.43 15.14 6.70
N HIS A 56 -2.72 14.88 5.43
CA HIS A 56 -1.76 14.34 4.47
C HIS A 56 -0.83 15.42 3.91
N PRO A 57 0.45 15.08 3.65
CA PRO A 57 1.39 15.95 2.93
C PRO A 57 0.91 16.26 1.50
N SER A 58 1.49 17.30 0.88
CA SER A 58 1.12 17.73 -0.48
C SER A 58 1.29 16.62 -1.53
N TYR A 59 2.32 15.78 -1.42
CA TYR A 59 2.54 14.67 -2.35
C TYR A 59 1.38 13.66 -2.39
N ALA A 60 0.61 13.55 -1.32
CA ALA A 60 -0.51 12.61 -1.21
C ALA A 60 -1.85 13.20 -1.70
N LEU A 61 -1.85 14.41 -2.25
CA LEU A 61 -3.04 15.11 -2.74
C LEU A 61 -3.11 15.05 -4.28
N GLY A 62 -4.30 15.35 -4.83
CA GLY A 62 -4.54 15.36 -6.28
C GLY A 62 -4.44 13.98 -6.94
N VAL A 63 -4.41 13.97 -8.25
CA VAL A 63 -4.36 12.74 -9.07
C VAL A 63 -3.12 11.93 -8.73
N GLY A 64 -3.29 10.62 -8.50
CA GLY A 64 -2.20 9.71 -8.12
C GLY A 64 -1.66 9.93 -6.68
N GLY A 65 -2.34 10.74 -5.87
CA GLY A 65 -1.96 10.99 -4.50
C GLY A 65 -1.92 9.73 -3.64
N LEU A 66 -2.82 8.78 -3.92
CA LEU A 66 -2.88 7.50 -3.22
C LEU A 66 -1.66 6.62 -3.53
N VAL A 67 -1.23 6.56 -4.79
CA VAL A 67 0.02 5.89 -5.21
C VAL A 67 1.22 6.48 -4.49
N ARG A 68 1.33 7.82 -4.44
CA ARG A 68 2.46 8.49 -3.77
C ARG A 68 2.44 8.30 -2.25
N HIS A 69 1.27 8.26 -1.63
CA HIS A 69 1.12 7.90 -0.22
C HIS A 69 1.61 6.48 0.05
N THR A 70 1.20 5.52 -0.76
CA THR A 70 1.63 4.13 -0.69
C THR A 70 3.16 4.02 -0.81
N LYS A 71 3.77 4.69 -1.78
CA LYS A 71 5.23 4.76 -1.91
C LYS A 71 5.89 5.37 -0.67
N ALA A 72 5.30 6.42 -0.11
CA ALA A 72 5.81 7.04 1.10
C ALA A 72 5.80 6.08 2.30
N ALA A 73 4.73 5.30 2.48
CA ALA A 73 4.64 4.29 3.53
C ALA A 73 5.72 3.20 3.38
N MET A 74 5.98 2.75 2.14
CA MET A 74 7.07 1.81 1.84
C MET A 74 8.46 2.41 2.15
N LEU A 75 8.69 3.67 1.82
CA LEU A 75 9.94 4.36 2.15
C LEU A 75 10.13 4.54 3.66
N MET A 76 9.05 4.78 4.40
CA MET A 76 9.09 4.78 5.88
C MET A 76 9.51 3.42 6.43
N ALA A 77 8.94 2.32 5.91
CA ALA A 77 9.32 0.98 6.33
C ALA A 77 10.81 0.72 6.07
N LYS A 78 11.28 1.02 4.86
CA LYS A 78 12.70 0.85 4.49
C LYS A 78 13.66 1.62 5.40
N ALA A 79 13.30 2.85 5.78
CA ALA A 79 14.09 3.66 6.70
C ALA A 79 14.10 3.12 8.14
N LEU A 80 13.02 2.45 8.57
CA LEU A 80 12.84 1.96 9.94
C LEU A 80 13.26 0.49 10.14
N PHE A 81 13.39 -0.33 9.09
CA PHE A 81 13.79 -1.73 9.20
C PHE A 81 15.04 -1.97 10.06
N PRO A 82 16.12 -1.17 9.95
CA PRO A 82 17.31 -1.35 10.78
C PRO A 82 17.07 -1.26 12.30
N LEU A 83 15.99 -0.57 12.70
CA LEU A 83 15.62 -0.40 14.11
C LEU A 83 14.81 -1.57 14.69
N TYR A 84 14.18 -2.37 13.82
CA TYR A 84 13.25 -3.43 14.22
C TYR A 84 13.81 -4.84 14.07
N HIS A 85 14.96 -5.00 13.42
CA HIS A 85 15.65 -6.28 13.22
C HIS A 85 14.76 -7.37 12.59
N PHE A 86 13.94 -7.00 11.61
CA PHE A 86 13.18 -7.98 10.83
C PHE A 86 14.11 -8.84 9.95
N SER A 87 13.70 -10.08 9.65
CA SER A 87 14.34 -10.90 8.62
C SER A 87 13.93 -10.42 7.23
N GLY A 88 14.69 -10.76 6.18
CA GLY A 88 14.36 -10.41 4.80
C GLY A 88 12.95 -10.84 4.37
N GLU A 89 12.49 -12.03 4.79
CA GLU A 89 11.11 -12.49 4.53
C GLU A 89 10.06 -11.62 5.22
N ASN A 90 10.30 -11.18 6.46
CA ASN A 90 9.39 -10.28 7.14
C ASN A 90 9.39 -8.88 6.52
N GLU A 91 10.55 -8.40 6.04
CA GLU A 91 10.63 -7.15 5.29
C GLU A 91 9.80 -7.23 4.01
N ASP A 92 9.90 -8.33 3.25
CA ASP A 92 9.12 -8.57 2.05
C ASP A 92 7.61 -8.59 2.31
N ARG A 93 7.16 -9.29 3.37
CA ARG A 93 5.74 -9.30 3.78
C ARG A 93 5.22 -7.91 4.14
N ILE A 94 6.02 -7.13 4.87
CA ILE A 94 5.69 -5.74 5.23
C ILE A 94 5.62 -4.86 3.98
N MET A 95 6.59 -4.97 3.09
CA MET A 95 6.62 -4.19 1.85
C MET A 95 5.43 -4.51 0.96
N ALA A 96 5.08 -5.81 0.81
CA ALA A 96 3.89 -6.24 0.07
C ALA A 96 2.59 -5.73 0.73
N ALA A 97 2.49 -5.84 2.06
CA ALA A 97 1.34 -5.31 2.78
C ALA A 97 1.19 -3.79 2.57
N LEU A 98 2.28 -3.03 2.68
CA LEU A 98 2.25 -1.58 2.44
C LEU A 98 1.97 -1.23 0.97
N ALA A 99 2.47 -2.01 0.01
CA ALA A 99 2.15 -1.81 -1.40
C ALA A 99 0.66 -1.96 -1.70
N LEU A 100 -0.04 -2.84 -0.96
CA LEU A 100 -1.44 -3.21 -1.23
C LEU A 100 -2.46 -2.64 -0.22
N HIS A 101 -2.03 -1.97 0.88
CA HIS A 101 -2.91 -1.64 2.02
C HIS A 101 -4.11 -0.77 1.64
N ASP A 102 -3.95 0.10 0.69
CA ASP A 102 -4.92 1.13 0.32
C ASP A 102 -5.60 0.90 -1.04
N VAL A 103 -5.37 -0.24 -1.70
CA VAL A 103 -5.88 -0.50 -3.08
C VAL A 103 -7.40 -0.53 -3.18
N ALA A 104 -8.11 -0.74 -2.08
CA ALA A 104 -9.58 -0.74 -2.02
C ALA A 104 -10.18 0.62 -1.60
N LYS A 105 -9.38 1.70 -1.48
CA LYS A 105 -9.93 3.04 -1.23
C LYS A 105 -10.77 3.53 -2.44
N PRO A 106 -11.82 4.34 -2.22
CA PRO A 106 -12.09 5.14 -1.00
C PRO A 106 -12.97 4.46 0.07
N SER A 107 -13.21 3.16 0.00
CA SER A 107 -14.02 2.48 1.01
C SER A 107 -13.45 2.65 2.44
N LYS A 108 -14.32 2.86 3.41
CA LYS A 108 -13.92 2.86 4.83
C LYS A 108 -13.57 1.47 5.36
N LEU A 109 -13.98 0.43 4.65
CA LEU A 109 -13.67 -0.96 4.94
C LEU A 109 -12.53 -1.48 4.05
N HIS A 110 -11.82 -0.59 3.32
CA HIS A 110 -10.73 -0.94 2.42
C HIS A 110 -9.74 -1.96 2.99
N PRO A 111 -9.39 -1.99 4.30
CA PRO A 111 -8.45 -2.99 4.79
C PRO A 111 -8.92 -4.43 4.58
N ILE A 112 -10.20 -4.71 4.83
CA ILE A 112 -10.78 -6.06 4.67
C ILE A 112 -11.30 -6.34 3.26
N GLU A 113 -11.44 -5.32 2.43
CA GLU A 113 -11.85 -5.45 1.03
C GLU A 113 -10.69 -5.79 0.08
N VAL A 114 -9.44 -5.78 0.57
CA VAL A 114 -8.28 -6.19 -0.23
C VAL A 114 -8.33 -7.68 -0.57
N ARG A 115 -8.80 -8.54 0.35
CA ARG A 115 -8.88 -9.99 0.12
C ARG A 115 -9.74 -10.34 -1.10
N PRO A 116 -11.00 -9.89 -1.24
CA PRO A 116 -11.78 -10.15 -2.46
C PRO A 116 -11.19 -9.50 -3.72
N ILE A 117 -10.46 -8.40 -3.62
CA ILE A 117 -9.76 -7.81 -4.76
C ILE A 117 -8.70 -8.77 -5.30
N LEU A 118 -8.00 -9.52 -4.45
CA LEU A 118 -6.96 -10.47 -4.85
C LEU A 118 -7.49 -11.84 -5.30
N GLU A 119 -8.80 -12.08 -5.22
CA GLU A 119 -9.42 -13.35 -5.65
C GLU A 119 -9.01 -13.79 -7.07
N PRO A 120 -8.88 -12.90 -8.09
CA PRO A 120 -8.49 -13.30 -9.44
C PRO A 120 -7.13 -13.97 -9.57
N ILE A 121 -6.23 -13.78 -8.61
CA ILE A 121 -4.88 -14.38 -8.60
C ILE A 121 -4.70 -15.37 -7.44
N GLN A 122 -5.77 -15.72 -6.75
CA GLN A 122 -5.69 -16.52 -5.52
C GLN A 122 -5.10 -17.93 -5.77
N ASP A 123 -5.43 -18.56 -6.87
CA ASP A 123 -4.96 -19.92 -7.16
C ASP A 123 -3.43 -19.98 -7.30
N ASP A 124 -2.81 -18.95 -7.86
CA ASP A 124 -1.36 -18.88 -8.08
C ASP A 124 -0.58 -18.36 -6.86
N TYR A 125 -1.24 -17.55 -6.00
CA TYR A 125 -0.58 -16.82 -4.91
C TYR A 125 -1.20 -17.03 -3.53
N TYR A 126 -1.90 -18.14 -3.30
CA TYR A 126 -2.61 -18.40 -2.05
C TYR A 126 -1.76 -18.18 -0.80
N GLU A 127 -0.57 -18.77 -0.75
CA GLU A 127 0.33 -18.66 0.40
C GLU A 127 0.74 -17.20 0.66
N LYS A 128 1.04 -16.43 -0.40
CA LYS A 128 1.40 -15.00 -0.29
C LYS A 128 0.24 -14.15 0.22
N ILE A 129 -0.97 -14.43 -0.26
CA ILE A 129 -2.20 -13.77 0.19
C ILE A 129 -2.40 -14.02 1.68
N GLU A 130 -2.27 -15.28 2.14
CA GLU A 130 -2.45 -15.64 3.56
C GLU A 130 -1.35 -15.05 4.47
N GLU A 131 -0.16 -14.80 3.96
CA GLU A 131 0.93 -14.15 4.70
C GLU A 131 0.78 -12.63 4.78
N VAL A 132 0.25 -11.99 3.74
CA VAL A 132 0.26 -10.54 3.56
C VAL A 132 -1.05 -9.89 3.99
N VAL A 133 -2.20 -10.47 3.61
CA VAL A 133 -3.52 -9.85 3.85
C VAL A 133 -3.82 -9.61 5.34
N PRO A 134 -3.48 -10.49 6.30
CA PRO A 134 -3.70 -10.18 7.72
C PRO A 134 -2.95 -8.94 8.24
N LEU A 135 -1.84 -8.56 7.60
CA LEU A 135 -1.12 -7.32 7.91
C LEU A 135 -1.91 -6.10 7.40
N ILE A 136 -2.54 -6.25 6.22
CA ILE A 136 -3.37 -5.21 5.61
C ILE A 136 -4.67 -5.03 6.40
N GLU A 137 -5.38 -6.12 6.69
CA GLU A 137 -6.68 -6.07 7.36
C GLU A 137 -6.65 -5.31 8.69
N SER A 138 -5.53 -5.33 9.40
CA SER A 138 -5.37 -4.72 10.72
C SER A 138 -4.80 -3.30 10.71
N HIS A 139 -4.33 -2.77 9.56
CA HIS A 139 -3.57 -1.51 9.54
C HIS A 139 -4.37 -0.29 10.03
N MET A 140 -5.70 -0.30 9.87
CA MET A 140 -6.60 0.78 10.32
C MET A 140 -7.34 0.48 11.62
N GLY A 141 -7.16 -0.70 12.24
CA GLY A 141 -7.97 -1.14 13.36
C GLY A 141 -7.98 -0.18 14.56
N GLN A 142 -6.87 0.50 14.85
CA GLN A 142 -6.79 1.51 15.92
C GLN A 142 -7.68 2.75 15.67
N TRP A 143 -8.04 3.01 14.41
CA TRP A 143 -8.87 4.14 14.01
C TRP A 143 -10.32 3.74 13.73
N ASP A 144 -10.64 2.45 13.84
CA ASP A 144 -11.98 1.95 13.61
C ASP A 144 -12.90 2.25 14.79
N GLN A 145 -13.71 3.29 14.64
CA GLN A 145 -14.69 3.72 15.64
C GLN A 145 -15.88 2.74 15.78
N PHE A 146 -16.04 1.80 14.84
CA PHE A 146 -17.20 0.90 14.78
C PHE A 146 -16.86 -0.55 15.16
N GLY A 147 -15.59 -0.85 15.46
CA GLY A 147 -15.15 -2.21 15.84
C GLY A 147 -15.27 -3.24 14.70
N LYS A 148 -15.24 -2.79 13.45
CA LYS A 148 -15.39 -3.65 12.26
C LYS A 148 -14.08 -4.18 11.72
N LEU A 149 -12.96 -3.50 12.02
CA LEU A 149 -11.64 -3.85 11.53
C LEU A 149 -10.82 -4.59 12.60
N PRO A 150 -10.03 -5.58 12.22
CA PRO A 150 -9.11 -6.25 13.14
C PRO A 150 -8.13 -5.25 13.77
N GLN A 151 -7.83 -5.45 15.06
CA GLN A 151 -6.80 -4.68 15.74
C GLN A 151 -5.42 -5.30 15.47
N PRO A 152 -4.35 -4.50 15.30
CA PRO A 152 -3.01 -5.04 15.13
C PRO A 152 -2.51 -5.71 16.41
N GLN A 153 -2.24 -7.01 16.34
CA GLN A 153 -1.84 -7.85 17.48
C GLN A 153 -0.32 -8.11 17.52
N SER A 154 0.30 -8.33 16.35
CA SER A 154 1.73 -8.62 16.24
C SER A 154 2.58 -7.35 16.09
N THR A 155 3.90 -7.50 16.31
CA THR A 155 4.88 -6.43 16.04
C THR A 155 4.84 -6.02 14.56
N THR A 156 4.73 -6.98 13.65
CA THR A 156 4.68 -6.74 12.20
C THR A 156 3.42 -5.94 11.80
N GLN A 157 2.25 -6.30 12.34
CA GLN A 157 1.01 -5.56 12.10
C GLN A 157 1.08 -4.11 12.62
N ARG A 158 1.61 -3.92 13.84
CA ARG A 158 1.81 -2.57 14.40
C ARG A 158 2.82 -1.76 13.61
N PHE A 159 3.81 -2.41 13.03
CA PHE A 159 4.80 -1.75 12.18
C PHE A 159 4.20 -1.28 10.86
N VAL A 160 3.38 -2.11 10.19
CA VAL A 160 2.63 -1.70 8.98
C VAL A 160 1.75 -0.49 9.28
N HIS A 161 0.96 -0.55 10.38
CA HIS A 161 0.18 0.59 10.85
C HIS A 161 1.04 1.85 11.09
N LEU A 162 2.20 1.71 11.74
CA LEU A 162 3.10 2.83 12.01
C LEU A 162 3.60 3.49 10.72
N CYS A 163 3.98 2.71 9.71
CA CYS A 163 4.49 3.23 8.45
C CYS A 163 3.42 4.00 7.67
N ASP A 164 2.20 3.48 7.60
CA ASP A 164 1.05 4.19 7.03
C ASP A 164 0.75 5.49 7.81
N TYR A 165 0.70 5.39 9.15
CA TYR A 165 0.50 6.55 10.00
C TYR A 165 1.52 7.65 9.73
N LEU A 166 2.82 7.34 9.70
CA LEU A 166 3.87 8.32 9.46
C LEU A 166 3.77 8.94 8.06
N ALA A 167 3.49 8.13 7.03
CA ALA A 167 3.30 8.62 5.66
C ALA A 167 2.08 9.56 5.53
N SER A 168 1.10 9.45 6.40
CA SER A 168 -0.08 10.31 6.42
C SER A 168 0.14 11.66 7.15
N ARG A 169 1.35 11.95 7.68
CA ARG A 169 1.58 13.13 8.53
C ARG A 169 2.36 14.22 7.83
N LYS A 170 1.87 15.47 7.89
CA LYS A 170 2.50 16.67 7.28
C LYS A 170 3.86 17.03 7.85
N TYR A 171 4.18 16.58 9.05
CA TYR A 171 5.47 16.86 9.66
C TYR A 171 6.59 15.87 9.26
N VAL A 172 6.23 14.86 8.49
CA VAL A 172 7.20 13.94 7.87
C VAL A 172 7.40 14.36 6.43
N SER A 173 8.66 14.60 6.03
CA SER A 173 9.02 14.94 4.66
C SER A 173 9.76 13.78 4.02
N ILE A 174 9.30 13.35 2.84
CA ILE A 174 9.90 12.27 2.04
C ILE A 174 10.05 12.78 0.62
N ASP A 175 11.22 12.59 0.04
CA ASP A 175 11.45 12.85 -1.38
C ASP A 175 10.93 11.65 -2.22
N ILE A 176 9.92 11.91 -3.04
CA ILE A 176 9.28 10.89 -3.90
C ILE A 176 9.39 11.26 -5.38
N ASN A 177 10.30 12.15 -5.77
CA ASN A 177 10.38 12.67 -7.14
C ASN A 177 9.02 13.20 -7.65
N TYR A 178 8.27 13.83 -6.76
CA TYR A 178 6.97 14.37 -7.06
C TYR A 178 7.10 15.72 -7.76
N LYS A 179 6.58 15.83 -8.96
CA LYS A 179 6.42 17.10 -9.65
C LYS A 179 4.97 17.56 -9.51
N GLU A 180 4.76 18.70 -8.86
CA GLU A 180 3.46 19.38 -8.98
C GLU A 180 3.23 19.73 -10.46
N GLU A 181 2.19 19.19 -11.06
CA GLU A 181 1.67 19.76 -12.31
C GLU A 181 1.10 21.13 -11.95
N ASN A 182 1.76 22.18 -12.40
CA ASN A 182 1.27 23.54 -12.25
C ASN A 182 -0.09 23.62 -12.96
N THR A 183 -1.15 23.67 -12.20
CA THR A 183 -2.52 24.01 -12.65
C THR A 183 -2.62 25.45 -13.02
#